data_cfb2c9d10820f50860fa7b32671465cf
#
_entry.id   cfb2c9d10820f50860fa7b32671465cf
#
_cell.length_a   1.000
_cell.length_b   1.000
_cell.length_c   1.000
_cell.angle_alpha   90.00
_cell.angle_beta   90.00
_cell.angle_gamma   90.00
#
_symmetry.space_group_name_H-M   'P 1'
#
loop_
_entity.id
_entity.type
_entity.pdbx_description
1 polymer ?
#
loop_
_entity_poly.entity_id
_entity_poly.type
_entity_poly.pdbx_seq_one_letter_code
_entity_poly.pdbx_strand_id
1 'polypeptide(L)'
;MRPPILVFDGGLRVYPSQAAAERALAPGGPRPLDAYDGDGRPLRLVEGGSGLFGLFRRGGVHLTADATSAGARSQLRSRLADALVQHGAERRWAEGAPLGALLADAARRLGA
;
A
#
# COMPACT_ATOMS: atom_id res chain seq x y z
N MET A 1 -1.21 11.19 2.80
CA MET A 1 -1.26 9.84 2.20
C MET A 1 -2.65 9.27 2.41
N ARG A 2 -3.27 8.84 1.37
CA ARG A 2 -4.67 8.38 1.44
C ARG A 2 -4.73 6.88 1.70
N PRO A 3 -5.45 6.41 2.74
CA PRO A 3 -5.67 4.99 2.95
C PRO A 3 -6.65 4.41 1.91
N PRO A 4 -6.68 3.10 1.73
CA PRO A 4 -5.84 2.09 2.37
C PRO A 4 -4.43 2.06 1.81
N ILE A 5 -3.50 1.52 2.58
CA ILE A 5 -2.12 1.29 2.13
C ILE A 5 -2.02 -0.15 1.66
N LEU A 6 -1.54 -0.33 0.44
CA LEU A 6 -1.46 -1.63 -0.23
C LEU A 6 0.00 -2.03 -0.38
N VAL A 7 0.35 -3.21 0.09
CA VAL A 7 1.71 -3.74 0.00
C VAL A 7 1.68 -5.11 -0.69
N PHE A 8 2.43 -5.22 -1.78
CA PHE A 8 2.57 -6.47 -2.54
C PHE A 8 3.90 -7.12 -2.15
N ASP A 9 3.84 -7.99 -1.16
CA ASP A 9 5.01 -8.68 -0.62
C ASP A 9 4.67 -10.16 -0.48
N GLY A 10 4.89 -10.93 -1.54
CA GLY A 10 4.51 -12.34 -1.59
C GLY A 10 2.99 -12.57 -1.62
N GLY A 11 2.23 -11.52 -1.76
CA GLY A 11 0.78 -11.47 -1.74
C GLY A 11 0.35 -10.05 -1.40
N LEU A 12 -0.93 -9.79 -1.41
CA LEU A 12 -1.45 -8.46 -1.08
C LEU A 12 -1.72 -8.34 0.41
N ARG A 13 -1.17 -7.28 1.01
CA ARG A 13 -1.50 -6.86 2.38
C ARG A 13 -2.12 -5.47 2.33
N VAL A 14 -3.16 -5.27 3.10
CA VAL A 14 -3.89 -4.00 3.15
C VAL A 14 -3.87 -3.48 4.58
N TYR A 15 -3.42 -2.25 4.74
CA TYR A 15 -3.39 -1.58 6.04
C TYR A 15 -4.37 -0.42 6.06
N PRO A 16 -5.10 -0.22 7.17
CA PRO A 16 -6.14 0.81 7.24
C PRO A 16 -5.61 2.23 7.35
N SER A 17 -4.32 2.39 7.66
CA SER A 17 -3.71 3.71 7.82
C SER A 17 -2.22 3.67 7.55
N GLN A 18 -1.64 4.84 7.33
CA GLN A 18 -0.20 5.01 7.23
C GLN A 18 0.50 4.53 8.51
N ALA A 19 -0.02 4.88 9.66
CA ALA A 19 0.57 4.49 10.94
C ALA A 19 0.58 2.97 11.12
N ALA A 20 -0.49 2.29 10.76
CA ALA A 20 -0.57 0.84 10.84
C ALA A 20 0.45 0.17 9.91
N ALA A 21 0.58 0.67 8.68
CA ALA A 21 1.55 0.16 7.72
C ALA A 21 2.99 0.38 8.20
N GLU A 22 3.30 1.57 8.68
CA GLU A 22 4.64 1.88 9.19
C GLU A 22 5.02 0.98 10.35
N ARG A 23 4.10 0.74 11.26
CA ARG A 23 4.33 -0.14 12.41
C ARG A 23 4.62 -1.57 11.97
N ALA A 24 3.87 -2.08 11.01
CA ALA A 24 4.04 -3.44 10.51
C ALA A 24 5.33 -3.62 9.72
N LEU A 25 5.78 -2.57 9.00
CA LEU A 25 6.92 -2.63 8.10
C LEU A 25 8.23 -2.20 8.76
N ALA A 26 8.18 -1.57 9.92
CA ALA A 26 9.35 -1.05 10.62
C ALA A 26 10.46 -2.09 10.83
N PRO A 27 10.18 -3.34 11.20
CA PRO A 27 11.25 -4.33 11.44
C PRO A 27 12.18 -4.59 10.26
N GLY A 28 11.70 -4.36 9.03
CA GLY A 28 12.51 -4.55 7.83
C GLY A 28 13.44 -3.38 7.50
N GLY A 29 13.32 -2.27 8.22
CA GLY A 29 14.11 -1.06 7.97
C GLY A 29 13.77 -0.33 6.68
N PRO A 30 14.46 0.79 6.40
CA PRO A 30 14.24 1.56 5.18
C PRO A 30 14.55 0.73 3.94
N ARG A 31 13.65 0.79 2.97
CA ARG A 31 13.82 0.05 1.71
C ARG A 31 12.80 0.50 0.68
N PRO A 32 13.06 0.27 -0.62
CA PRO A 32 12.01 0.40 -1.63
C PRO A 32 10.93 -0.63 -1.36
N LEU A 33 9.69 -0.24 -1.56
CA LEU A 33 8.53 -1.10 -1.37
C LEU A 33 7.77 -1.24 -2.67
N ASP A 34 7.20 -2.42 -2.86
CA ASP A 34 6.19 -2.61 -3.88
C ASP A 34 4.84 -2.31 -3.25
N ALA A 35 4.54 -1.04 -3.12
CA ALA A 35 3.41 -0.55 -2.35
C ALA A 35 2.79 0.71 -2.96
N TYR A 36 1.52 0.93 -2.64
CA TYR A 36 0.75 2.07 -3.14
C TYR A 36 -0.19 2.58 -2.06
N ASP A 37 -0.52 3.87 -2.12
CA ASP A 37 -1.59 4.43 -1.29
C ASP A 37 -2.94 4.37 -2.01
N GLY A 38 -3.99 4.90 -1.38
CA GLY A 38 -5.34 4.89 -1.94
C GLY A 38 -5.54 5.77 -3.17
N ASP A 39 -4.59 6.63 -3.49
CA ASP A 39 -4.58 7.44 -4.72
C ASP A 39 -3.74 6.82 -5.83
N GLY A 40 -3.16 5.66 -5.60
CA GLY A 40 -2.30 5.00 -6.57
C GLY A 40 -0.89 5.57 -6.63
N ARG A 41 -0.46 6.24 -5.58
CA ARG A 41 0.91 6.76 -5.50
C ARG A 41 1.86 5.65 -5.06
N PRO A 42 2.96 5.40 -5.79
CA PRO A 42 3.97 4.46 -5.34
C PRO A 42 4.59 4.92 -4.02
N LEU A 43 4.84 3.98 -3.14
CA LEU A 43 5.35 4.25 -1.81
C LEU A 43 6.75 3.68 -1.63
N ARG A 44 7.50 4.27 -0.72
CA ARG A 44 8.75 3.71 -0.22
C ARG A 44 8.89 3.97 1.26
N LEU A 45 9.67 3.13 1.90
CA LEU A 45 9.92 3.21 3.32
C LEU A 45 11.27 3.87 3.52
N VAL A 46 11.28 4.99 4.20
CA VAL A 46 12.51 5.76 4.45
C VAL A 46 12.77 5.83 5.95
N GLU A 47 14.01 6.12 6.30
CA GLU A 47 14.35 6.31 7.70
C GLU A 47 13.55 7.46 8.27
N GLY A 48 12.86 7.18 9.36
CA GLY A 48 11.95 8.11 9.99
C GLY A 48 12.66 9.01 10.96
N GLY A 49 12.22 10.25 10.96
CA GLY A 49 12.68 11.23 11.91
C GLY A 49 14.00 11.88 11.52
N SER A 50 14.03 13.18 11.55
CA SER A 50 15.23 13.97 11.50
C SER A 50 15.26 14.84 12.75
N GLY A 51 16.43 15.28 13.15
CA GLY A 51 16.60 16.12 14.33
C GLY A 51 16.24 15.40 15.64
N LEU A 52 15.62 16.12 16.53
CA LEU A 52 15.35 15.64 17.89
C LEU A 52 14.44 14.40 17.92
N PHE A 53 13.52 14.30 16.98
CA PHE A 53 12.62 13.15 16.93
C PHE A 53 13.31 11.88 16.50
N GLY A 54 14.34 11.98 15.67
CA GLY A 54 15.14 10.84 15.26
C GLY A 54 15.91 10.19 16.40
N LEU A 55 16.24 10.97 17.43
CA LEU A 55 16.96 10.46 18.61
C LEU A 55 16.09 9.53 19.46
N PHE A 56 14.78 9.75 19.46
CA PHE A 56 13.85 8.98 20.29
C PHE A 56 13.20 7.82 19.56
N ARG A 57 13.38 7.74 18.25
CA ARG A 57 12.78 6.69 17.40
C ARG A 57 13.85 5.88 16.71
N ARG A 58 14.55 5.09 17.49
CA ARG A 58 15.56 4.18 16.94
C ARG A 58 14.90 3.18 15.99
N GLY A 59 15.43 3.11 14.78
CA GLY A 59 14.90 2.20 13.76
C GLY A 59 13.54 2.58 13.25
N GLY A 60 13.05 3.79 13.54
CA GLY A 60 11.80 4.29 13.03
C GLY A 60 11.87 4.48 11.54
N VAL A 61 10.79 4.10 10.86
CA VAL A 61 10.66 4.30 9.43
C VAL A 61 9.32 5.00 9.17
N HIS A 62 9.25 5.70 8.06
CA HIS A 62 7.98 6.24 7.60
C HIS A 62 7.81 6.06 6.11
N LEU A 63 6.55 6.02 5.69
CA LEU A 63 6.21 5.91 4.29
C LEU A 63 6.21 7.28 3.64
N THR A 64 6.80 7.36 2.45
CA THR A 64 6.68 8.52 1.58
C THR A 64 6.03 8.09 0.28
N ALA A 65 5.24 8.99 -0.30
CA ALA A 65 4.55 8.74 -1.56
C ALA A 65 5.24 9.53 -2.67
N ASP A 66 5.52 8.85 -3.77
CA ASP A 66 5.98 9.49 -4.99
C ASP A 66 4.75 10.00 -5.78
N ALA A 67 4.98 10.86 -6.75
CA ALA A 67 3.91 11.34 -7.61
C ALA A 67 3.29 10.17 -8.38
N THR A 68 1.96 10.14 -8.46
CA THR A 68 1.28 9.14 -9.27
C THR A 68 1.35 9.51 -10.75
N SER A 69 1.15 8.49 -11.59
CA SER A 69 1.02 8.66 -13.03
C SER A 69 -0.11 7.76 -13.52
N ALA A 70 -0.58 8.00 -14.74
CA ALA A 70 -1.58 7.15 -15.35
C ALA A 70 -1.09 5.70 -15.45
N GLY A 71 0.20 5.51 -15.77
CA GLY A 71 0.82 4.19 -15.83
C GLY A 71 0.86 3.49 -14.47
N ALA A 72 1.21 4.22 -13.41
CA ALA A 72 1.24 3.66 -12.06
C ALA A 72 -0.14 3.23 -11.60
N ARG A 73 -1.16 4.05 -11.87
CA ARG A 73 -2.55 3.71 -11.52
C ARG A 73 -3.08 2.52 -12.27
N SER A 74 -2.78 2.45 -13.56
CA SER A 74 -3.18 1.33 -14.41
C SER A 74 -2.51 0.02 -13.95
N GLN A 75 -1.24 0.09 -13.61
CA GLN A 75 -0.51 -1.06 -13.09
C GLN A 75 -1.07 -1.52 -11.75
N LEU A 76 -1.35 -0.60 -10.85
CA LEU A 76 -1.96 -0.91 -9.56
C LEU A 76 -3.31 -1.58 -9.75
N ARG A 77 -4.15 -1.03 -10.64
CA ARG A 77 -5.47 -1.59 -10.91
C ARG A 77 -5.37 -3.04 -11.38
N SER A 78 -4.49 -3.30 -12.31
CA SER A 78 -4.29 -4.65 -12.87
C SER A 78 -3.80 -5.62 -11.78
N ARG A 79 -2.80 -5.22 -11.01
CA ARG A 79 -2.26 -6.06 -9.94
C ARG A 79 -3.27 -6.30 -8.84
N LEU A 80 -4.05 -5.28 -8.50
CA LEU A 80 -5.06 -5.37 -7.47
C LEU A 80 -6.19 -6.30 -7.90
N ALA A 81 -6.63 -6.21 -9.16
CA ALA A 81 -7.64 -7.10 -9.71
C ALA A 81 -7.19 -8.56 -9.62
N ASP A 82 -5.96 -8.86 -10.02
CA ASP A 82 -5.41 -10.21 -9.95
C ASP A 82 -5.34 -10.72 -8.50
N ALA A 83 -4.88 -9.88 -7.59
CA ALA A 83 -4.80 -10.24 -6.17
C ALA A 83 -6.17 -10.54 -5.58
N LEU A 84 -7.17 -9.74 -5.91
CA LEU A 84 -8.54 -9.95 -5.41
C LEU A 84 -9.14 -11.24 -5.94
N VAL A 85 -8.86 -11.60 -7.17
CA VAL A 85 -9.30 -12.88 -7.73
C VAL A 85 -8.68 -14.04 -6.95
N GLN A 86 -7.41 -13.94 -6.57
CA GLN A 86 -6.76 -14.95 -5.73
C GLN A 86 -7.41 -15.04 -4.34
N HIS A 87 -8.04 -13.98 -3.88
CA HIS A 87 -8.76 -13.94 -2.61
C HIS A 87 -10.26 -14.17 -2.75
N GLY A 88 -10.70 -14.69 -3.88
CA GLY A 88 -12.09 -15.13 -4.06
C GLY A 88 -13.01 -14.16 -4.80
N ALA A 89 -12.50 -13.04 -5.29
CA ALA A 89 -13.31 -12.15 -6.11
C ALA A 89 -13.59 -12.75 -7.49
N GLU A 90 -14.74 -12.42 -8.05
CA GLU A 90 -15.08 -12.84 -9.40
C GLU A 90 -14.20 -12.12 -10.42
N ARG A 91 -13.53 -12.89 -11.28
CA ARG A 91 -12.60 -12.34 -12.28
C ARG A 91 -13.27 -11.34 -13.22
N ARG A 92 -14.46 -11.66 -13.68
CA ARG A 92 -15.20 -10.80 -14.59
C ARG A 92 -15.49 -9.44 -13.98
N TRP A 93 -15.90 -9.41 -12.71
CA TRP A 93 -16.11 -8.17 -11.96
C TRP A 93 -14.80 -7.41 -11.77
N ALA A 94 -13.74 -8.11 -11.34
CA ALA A 94 -12.45 -7.48 -11.04
C ALA A 94 -11.83 -6.85 -12.29
N GLU A 95 -11.95 -7.47 -13.44
CA GLU A 95 -11.40 -6.96 -14.69
C GLU A 95 -12.12 -5.68 -15.16
N GLY A 96 -13.40 -5.53 -14.84
CA GLY A 96 -14.18 -4.37 -15.24
C GLY A 96 -14.32 -3.28 -14.18
N ALA A 97 -13.94 -3.53 -12.94
CA ALA A 97 -14.17 -2.60 -11.85
C ALA A 97 -13.18 -1.42 -11.91
N PRO A 98 -13.63 -0.20 -11.55
CA PRO A 98 -12.72 0.93 -11.41
C PRO A 98 -11.82 0.76 -10.19
N LEU A 99 -10.71 1.48 -10.16
CA LEU A 99 -9.73 1.39 -9.08
C LEU A 99 -10.37 1.61 -7.69
N GLY A 100 -11.23 2.59 -7.55
CA GLY A 100 -11.90 2.86 -6.28
C GLY A 100 -12.72 1.68 -5.76
N ALA A 101 -13.40 0.96 -6.64
CA ALA A 101 -14.17 -0.22 -6.27
C ALA A 101 -13.25 -1.38 -5.85
N LEU A 102 -12.13 -1.56 -6.54
CA LEU A 102 -11.13 -2.56 -6.18
C LEU A 102 -10.50 -2.25 -4.84
N LEU A 103 -10.18 -0.99 -4.56
CA LEU A 103 -9.63 -0.56 -3.28
C LEU A 103 -10.60 -0.81 -2.13
N ALA A 104 -11.87 -0.51 -2.33
CA ALA A 104 -12.91 -0.75 -1.33
C ALA A 104 -13.05 -2.25 -1.04
N ASP A 105 -13.04 -3.07 -2.08
CA ASP A 105 -13.12 -4.52 -1.92
C ASP A 105 -11.90 -5.09 -1.22
N ALA A 106 -10.71 -4.60 -1.55
CA ALA A 106 -9.47 -5.00 -0.89
C ALA A 106 -9.50 -4.67 0.61
N ALA A 107 -9.94 -3.48 0.96
CA ALA A 107 -10.09 -3.08 2.36
C ALA A 107 -11.07 -3.98 3.10
N ARG A 108 -12.16 -4.33 2.47
CA ARG A 108 -13.17 -5.22 3.07
C ARG A 108 -12.68 -6.65 3.25
N ARG A 109 -11.96 -7.20 2.28
CA ARG A 109 -11.50 -8.60 2.31
C ARG A 109 -10.25 -8.80 3.14
N LEU A 110 -9.32 -7.86 3.08
CA LEU A 110 -7.96 -8.01 3.59
C LEU A 110 -7.60 -6.98 4.65
N GLY A 111 -8.34 -5.90 4.73
CA GLY A 111 -8.15 -4.89 5.75
C GLY A 111 -8.65 -5.38 7.10
N ALA A 112 -7.91 -5.04 8.12
CA ALA A 112 -8.33 -5.34 9.48
C ALA A 112 -9.29 -4.28 10.01
#